data_c7cc99f604b45bb4fcc7e44d382be7b0
#
_entry.id   c7cc99f604b45bb4fcc7e44d382be7b0
#
_cell.length_a   1.000
_cell.length_b   1.000
_cell.length_c   1.000
_cell.angle_alpha   90.00
_cell.angle_beta   90.00
_cell.angle_gamma   90.00
#
_symmetry.space_group_name_H-M   'P 1'
#
loop_
_entity.id
_entity.type
_entity.pdbx_description
1 polymer ?
#
loop_
_entity_poly.entity_id
_entity_poly.type
_entity_poly.pdbx_seq_one_letter_code
_entity_poly.pdbx_strand_id
1 'polypeptide(L)'
;MAAVTALGSLPRVAAGQVRVFPPAPPAVSPVEGLIDFHVHSAPDVFGRAIDDDESAALYMARKAEAIVLKNHVVSTAGRAFLLRKHNPGVKAFGGIVLNGAVGGINPDAVQWMWRMQGGYGRLVWFPTFDADNHVKHFKDAPEGVKVVGADGKALPAVREVLKVCAQQKLIVCTGHASPPEALALIEAARDAGCDRIVVTHAEFEVVNMSVEQMKKAASMGAKLEICAMGPLMGPSAHLPWMRHWRQVTYKESAEHVRTVGAEHFILSTDLGQTGNPSQPDGYAMLIAGLMGQGITRDQIKLMGRETAGKLLMG
;
A
#
# COMPACT_ATOMS: atom_id res chain seq x y z
N MET A 1 -6.80 47.40 -51.35
CA MET A 1 -6.73 48.16 -50.09
C MET A 1 -7.80 47.62 -49.18
N ALA A 2 -7.46 46.79 -48.23
CA ALA A 2 -8.38 46.29 -47.22
C ALA A 2 -7.71 46.52 -45.85
N ALA A 3 -8.44 47.17 -45.00
CA ALA A 3 -7.99 47.70 -43.74
C ALA A 3 -7.66 46.60 -42.73
N VAL A 4 -6.48 46.72 -42.16
CA VAL A 4 -6.10 46.05 -40.93
C VAL A 4 -6.72 46.86 -39.78
N THR A 5 -7.83 46.34 -39.22
CA THR A 5 -8.48 46.94 -38.07
C THR A 5 -8.24 46.12 -36.82
N ALA A 6 -7.59 46.78 -35.90
CA ALA A 6 -7.70 46.64 -34.44
C ALA A 6 -7.39 45.26 -33.85
N LEU A 7 -6.15 45.04 -33.53
CA LEU A 7 -5.77 44.31 -32.34
C LEU A 7 -6.30 45.06 -31.12
N GLY A 8 -7.46 44.59 -30.60
CA GLY A 8 -8.01 45.07 -29.35
C GLY A 8 -6.94 44.99 -28.25
N SER A 9 -6.74 46.11 -27.56
CA SER A 9 -5.84 46.19 -26.42
C SER A 9 -6.21 45.09 -25.39
N LEU A 10 -5.37 44.11 -25.23
CA LEU A 10 -5.44 43.20 -24.09
C LEU A 10 -5.44 44.04 -22.81
N PRO A 11 -6.33 43.77 -21.87
CA PRO A 11 -6.38 44.49 -20.63
C PRO A 11 -4.98 44.47 -19.99
N ARG A 12 -4.40 45.65 -19.73
CA ARG A 12 -3.17 45.74 -18.94
C ARG A 12 -3.48 45.14 -17.57
N VAL A 13 -2.79 44.07 -17.24
CA VAL A 13 -2.78 43.55 -15.87
C VAL A 13 -2.33 44.67 -14.96
N ALA A 14 -3.18 45.09 -14.01
CA ALA A 14 -2.83 46.15 -13.08
C ALA A 14 -1.51 45.82 -12.37
N ALA A 15 -0.64 46.78 -12.22
CA ALA A 15 0.59 46.64 -11.46
C ALA A 15 0.22 46.25 -10.03
N GLY A 16 0.52 45.01 -9.64
CA GLY A 16 0.16 44.42 -8.34
C GLY A 16 -0.55 43.06 -8.39
N GLN A 17 -1.03 42.61 -9.56
CA GLN A 17 -1.48 41.22 -9.66
C GLN A 17 -0.27 40.29 -9.69
N VAL A 18 0.00 39.64 -8.57
CA VAL A 18 0.94 38.52 -8.50
C VAL A 18 0.45 37.46 -9.50
N ARG A 19 1.24 37.17 -10.54
CA ARG A 19 0.95 36.03 -11.41
C ARG A 19 0.95 34.79 -10.53
N VAL A 20 -0.22 34.17 -10.36
CA VAL A 20 -0.32 32.88 -9.69
C VAL A 20 0.17 31.83 -10.66
N PHE A 21 1.47 31.62 -10.66
CA PHE A 21 2.04 30.41 -11.25
C PHE A 21 1.75 29.24 -10.32
N PRO A 22 1.76 27.99 -10.83
CA PRO A 22 1.84 26.85 -9.95
C PRO A 22 2.92 27.11 -8.90
N PRO A 23 2.68 26.87 -7.61
CA PRO A 23 3.70 27.06 -6.60
C PRO A 23 4.97 26.29 -7.01
N ALA A 24 6.12 26.86 -6.74
CA ALA A 24 7.39 26.15 -6.97
C ALA A 24 7.34 24.79 -6.27
N PRO A 25 7.90 23.72 -6.87
CA PRO A 25 8.01 22.44 -6.20
C PRO A 25 8.60 22.63 -4.80
N PRO A 26 8.13 21.90 -3.80
CA PRO A 26 8.68 22.03 -2.45
C PRO A 26 10.19 21.77 -2.47
N ALA A 27 10.97 22.59 -1.77
CA ALA A 27 12.42 22.48 -1.67
C ALA A 27 12.89 21.13 -1.12
N VAL A 28 12.01 20.46 -0.33
CA VAL A 28 12.21 19.12 0.23
C VAL A 28 11.10 18.23 -0.31
N SER A 29 11.47 17.06 -0.82
CA SER A 29 10.50 16.08 -1.29
C SER A 29 9.52 15.71 -0.17
N PRO A 30 8.20 15.70 -0.41
CA PRO A 30 7.23 15.22 0.57
C PRO A 30 7.49 13.77 1.01
N VAL A 31 8.15 12.98 0.16
CA VAL A 31 8.45 11.55 0.37
C VAL A 31 9.77 11.32 1.09
N GLU A 32 10.58 12.38 1.32
CA GLU A 32 11.91 12.25 1.95
C GLU A 32 11.82 11.60 3.33
N GLY A 33 12.59 10.52 3.49
CA GLY A 33 12.66 9.72 4.73
C GLY A 33 11.43 8.87 5.01
N LEU A 34 10.46 8.78 4.10
CA LEU A 34 9.28 7.91 4.26
C LEU A 34 9.54 6.51 3.70
N ILE A 35 8.70 5.59 4.09
CA ILE A 35 8.72 4.18 3.69
C ILE A 35 7.42 3.89 2.93
N ASP A 36 7.53 3.32 1.73
CA ASP A 36 6.39 2.79 1.02
C ASP A 36 6.28 1.28 1.25
N PHE A 37 5.21 0.88 1.92
CA PHE A 37 4.98 -0.52 2.31
C PHE A 37 4.39 -1.39 1.21
N HIS A 38 4.05 -0.80 0.02
CA HIS A 38 3.24 -1.50 -0.97
C HIS A 38 3.50 -0.97 -2.39
N VAL A 39 4.57 -1.49 -3.01
CA VAL A 39 5.03 -1.08 -4.34
C VAL A 39 4.86 -2.22 -5.33
N HIS A 40 4.15 -1.97 -6.42
CA HIS A 40 4.08 -2.85 -7.57
C HIS A 40 4.96 -2.34 -8.70
N SER A 41 5.76 -3.23 -9.32
CA SER A 41 6.66 -2.95 -10.43
C SER A 41 6.89 -4.20 -11.27
N ALA A 42 7.39 -4.04 -12.49
CA ALA A 42 7.83 -5.16 -13.31
C ALA A 42 9.13 -5.80 -12.74
N PRO A 43 9.37 -7.10 -12.98
CA PRO A 43 8.55 -8.02 -13.77
C PRO A 43 7.28 -8.48 -13.04
N ASP A 44 6.17 -8.55 -13.75
CA ASP A 44 4.89 -9.02 -13.25
C ASP A 44 4.08 -9.68 -14.38
N VAL A 45 3.07 -10.49 -14.05
CA VAL A 45 2.10 -11.02 -15.01
C VAL A 45 1.07 -9.97 -15.42
N PHE A 46 0.92 -8.92 -14.63
CA PHE A 46 0.11 -7.75 -14.94
C PHE A 46 0.98 -6.65 -15.56
N GLY A 47 0.40 -5.85 -16.48
CA GLY A 47 1.09 -4.67 -17.02
C GLY A 47 1.47 -3.68 -15.92
N ARG A 48 2.77 -3.42 -15.80
CA ARG A 48 3.33 -2.44 -14.87
C ARG A 48 3.91 -1.24 -15.61
N ALA A 49 3.82 -0.06 -14.99
CA ALA A 49 4.28 1.18 -15.60
C ALA A 49 5.82 1.23 -15.72
N ILE A 50 6.51 0.73 -14.72
CA ILE A 50 7.97 0.74 -14.60
C ILE A 50 8.46 -0.53 -13.91
N ASP A 51 9.75 -0.83 -14.06
CA ASP A 51 10.39 -1.96 -13.38
C ASP A 51 10.95 -1.61 -12.00
N ASP A 52 11.58 -2.60 -11.35
CA ASP A 52 12.14 -2.44 -10.01
C ASP A 52 13.25 -1.40 -9.96
N ASP A 53 14.17 -1.40 -10.96
CA ASP A 53 15.32 -0.48 -10.99
C ASP A 53 14.86 0.94 -11.26
N GLU A 54 13.92 1.14 -12.18
CA GLU A 54 13.29 2.45 -12.46
C GLU A 54 12.55 2.98 -11.22
N SER A 55 11.78 2.12 -10.57
CA SER A 55 11.07 2.48 -9.33
C SER A 55 12.05 2.89 -8.23
N ALA A 56 13.12 2.11 -8.00
CA ALA A 56 14.15 2.43 -7.03
C ALA A 56 14.84 3.77 -7.33
N ALA A 57 15.17 4.03 -8.60
CA ALA A 57 15.77 5.30 -9.02
C ALA A 57 14.88 6.49 -8.68
N LEU A 58 13.56 6.38 -8.94
CA LEU A 58 12.60 7.43 -8.60
C LEU A 58 12.48 7.66 -7.09
N TYR A 59 12.48 6.58 -6.27
CA TYR A 59 12.45 6.71 -4.81
C TYR A 59 13.74 7.29 -4.25
N MET A 60 14.90 6.88 -4.77
CA MET A 60 16.20 7.46 -4.39
C MET A 60 16.27 8.95 -4.71
N ALA A 61 15.81 9.37 -5.90
CA ALA A 61 15.74 10.79 -6.29
C ALA A 61 14.84 11.61 -5.34
N ARG A 62 13.85 11.00 -4.71
CA ARG A 62 12.96 11.60 -3.70
C ARG A 62 13.45 11.40 -2.27
N LYS A 63 14.61 10.74 -2.07
CA LYS A 63 15.22 10.42 -0.77
C LYS A 63 14.29 9.65 0.16
N ALA A 64 13.50 8.74 -0.38
CA ALA A 64 12.71 7.82 0.43
C ALA A 64 13.62 6.90 1.26
N GLU A 65 13.16 6.47 2.43
CA GLU A 65 13.93 5.64 3.36
C GLU A 65 13.98 4.17 2.90
N ALA A 66 12.83 3.62 2.51
CA ALA A 66 12.70 2.23 2.08
C ALA A 66 11.46 2.01 1.21
N ILE A 67 11.48 0.90 0.48
CA ILE A 67 10.33 0.40 -0.29
C ILE A 67 10.12 -1.09 -0.05
N VAL A 68 8.87 -1.55 -0.16
CA VAL A 68 8.51 -2.96 -0.09
C VAL A 68 7.89 -3.39 -1.41
N LEU A 69 8.57 -4.25 -2.13
CA LEU A 69 8.09 -4.82 -3.38
C LEU A 69 7.02 -5.88 -3.11
N LYS A 70 5.88 -5.75 -3.75
CA LYS A 70 4.80 -6.73 -3.70
C LYS A 70 4.48 -7.28 -5.09
N ASN A 71 4.26 -8.59 -5.17
CA ASN A 71 3.78 -9.28 -6.36
C ASN A 71 2.74 -10.32 -5.96
N HIS A 72 1.69 -10.49 -6.77
CA HIS A 72 0.58 -11.36 -6.43
C HIS A 72 0.81 -12.85 -6.72
N VAL A 73 1.84 -13.18 -7.52
CA VAL A 73 2.02 -14.53 -8.06
C VAL A 73 3.39 -15.15 -7.77
N VAL A 74 4.37 -14.34 -7.34
CA VAL A 74 5.71 -14.80 -6.97
C VAL A 74 6.23 -14.09 -5.73
N SER A 75 7.21 -14.71 -5.03
CA SER A 75 7.96 -14.03 -3.97
C SER A 75 8.84 -12.91 -4.54
N THR A 76 8.89 -11.78 -3.85
CA THR A 76 9.74 -10.63 -4.20
C THR A 76 11.04 -10.54 -3.40
N ALA A 77 11.31 -11.50 -2.52
CA ALA A 77 12.53 -11.50 -1.70
C ALA A 77 13.82 -11.53 -2.53
N GLY A 78 13.86 -12.32 -3.60
CA GLY A 78 14.99 -12.37 -4.54
C GLY A 78 15.13 -11.07 -5.35
N ARG A 79 14.01 -10.46 -5.75
CA ARG A 79 13.99 -9.15 -6.44
C ARG A 79 14.56 -8.07 -5.54
N ALA A 80 14.17 -8.03 -4.27
CA ALA A 80 14.70 -7.09 -3.28
C ALA A 80 16.22 -7.26 -3.08
N PHE A 81 16.73 -8.49 -3.09
CA PHE A 81 18.16 -8.76 -3.04
C PHE A 81 18.91 -8.19 -4.25
N LEU A 82 18.43 -8.47 -5.47
CA LEU A 82 19.06 -7.97 -6.70
C LEU A 82 18.98 -6.45 -6.79
N LEU A 83 17.82 -5.88 -6.43
CA LEU A 83 17.61 -4.43 -6.45
C LEU A 83 18.61 -3.72 -5.54
N ARG A 84 18.81 -4.20 -4.31
CA ARG A 84 19.81 -3.65 -3.39
C ARG A 84 21.25 -3.81 -3.88
N LYS A 85 21.52 -4.89 -4.61
CA LYS A 85 22.85 -5.13 -5.22
C LYS A 85 23.14 -4.12 -6.33
N HIS A 86 22.14 -3.83 -7.17
CA HIS A 86 22.29 -2.90 -8.30
C HIS A 86 22.17 -1.43 -7.84
N ASN A 87 21.38 -1.17 -6.83
CA ASN A 87 21.08 0.16 -6.28
C ASN A 87 21.40 0.22 -4.78
N PRO A 88 22.68 0.31 -4.40
CA PRO A 88 23.08 0.21 -2.99
C PRO A 88 22.53 1.32 -2.08
N GLY A 89 22.00 2.40 -2.66
CA GLY A 89 21.34 3.50 -1.92
C GLY A 89 19.90 3.23 -1.52
N VAL A 90 19.26 2.13 -2.01
CA VAL A 90 17.86 1.84 -1.72
C VAL A 90 17.72 0.73 -0.67
N LYS A 91 16.86 0.93 0.33
CA LYS A 91 16.47 -0.12 1.27
C LYS A 91 15.22 -0.83 0.74
N ALA A 92 15.39 -1.74 -0.21
CA ALA A 92 14.30 -2.54 -0.74
C ALA A 92 14.05 -3.79 0.10
N PHE A 93 12.81 -4.10 0.36
CA PHE A 93 12.34 -5.32 0.99
C PHE A 93 11.31 -6.00 0.09
N GLY A 94 11.00 -7.23 0.37
CA GLY A 94 10.00 -8.00 -0.35
C GLY A 94 9.22 -8.92 0.58
N GLY A 95 8.42 -9.76 -0.03
CA GLY A 95 7.60 -10.71 0.70
C GLY A 95 6.96 -11.73 -0.22
N ILE A 96 5.86 -12.30 0.23
CA ILE A 96 5.07 -13.28 -0.51
C ILE A 96 3.58 -13.02 -0.29
N VAL A 97 2.79 -13.19 -1.34
CA VAL A 97 1.32 -13.17 -1.27
C VAL A 97 0.83 -14.61 -1.39
N LEU A 98 0.03 -15.07 -0.44
CA LEU A 98 -0.44 -16.46 -0.34
C LEU A 98 -1.65 -16.73 -1.25
N ASN A 99 -1.53 -16.33 -2.53
CA ASN A 99 -2.47 -16.68 -3.58
C ASN A 99 -2.21 -18.09 -4.14
N GLY A 100 -3.10 -18.60 -4.94
CA GLY A 100 -3.02 -19.94 -5.56
C GLY A 100 -1.72 -20.19 -6.32
N ALA A 101 -1.14 -19.16 -6.94
CA ALA A 101 0.13 -19.25 -7.69
C ALA A 101 1.34 -19.71 -6.85
N VAL A 102 1.30 -19.51 -5.54
CA VAL A 102 2.34 -19.99 -4.59
C VAL A 102 1.86 -21.18 -3.74
N GLY A 103 0.71 -21.76 -4.10
CA GLY A 103 0.10 -22.89 -3.40
C GLY A 103 -0.88 -22.49 -2.30
N GLY A 104 -1.43 -21.27 -2.34
CA GLY A 104 -2.40 -20.77 -1.36
C GLY A 104 -1.76 -20.54 0.01
N ILE A 105 -2.42 -20.97 1.08
CA ILE A 105 -1.90 -20.90 2.46
C ILE A 105 -0.79 -21.95 2.63
N ASN A 106 0.41 -21.59 2.20
CA ASN A 106 1.55 -22.48 2.09
C ASN A 106 2.69 -22.09 3.05
N PRO A 107 2.84 -22.75 4.20
CA PRO A 107 3.91 -22.47 5.15
C PRO A 107 5.32 -22.68 4.57
N ASP A 108 5.50 -23.68 3.70
CA ASP A 108 6.80 -23.95 3.07
C ASP A 108 7.23 -22.81 2.14
N ALA A 109 6.29 -22.24 1.38
CA ALA A 109 6.58 -21.08 0.53
C ALA A 109 7.04 -19.87 1.38
N VAL A 110 6.44 -19.66 2.56
CA VAL A 110 6.91 -18.63 3.51
C VAL A 110 8.30 -18.95 4.05
N GLN A 111 8.56 -20.22 4.40
CA GLN A 111 9.90 -20.67 4.83
C GLN A 111 10.98 -20.39 3.77
N TRP A 112 10.74 -20.65 2.50
CA TRP A 112 11.68 -20.38 1.44
C TRP A 112 11.82 -18.90 1.13
N MET A 113 10.76 -18.12 1.26
CA MET A 113 10.79 -16.67 1.06
C MET A 113 11.72 -15.97 2.06
N TRP A 114 11.59 -16.22 3.37
CA TRP A 114 12.42 -15.52 4.35
C TRP A 114 13.88 -16.00 4.36
N ARG A 115 14.15 -17.24 3.96
CA ARG A 115 15.50 -17.79 3.83
C ARG A 115 16.27 -17.25 2.62
N MET A 116 15.62 -16.53 1.73
CA MET A 116 16.30 -15.92 0.58
C MET A 116 17.47 -15.07 1.05
N GLN A 117 18.61 -15.21 0.37
CA GLN A 117 19.85 -14.49 0.69
C GLN A 117 19.60 -12.99 0.91
N GLY A 118 20.26 -12.42 1.91
CA GLY A 118 20.14 -11.02 2.32
C GLY A 118 19.09 -10.79 3.41
N GLY A 119 18.13 -11.70 3.61
CA GLY A 119 17.10 -11.57 4.64
C GLY A 119 16.13 -10.41 4.37
N TYR A 120 15.89 -10.08 3.09
CA TYR A 120 15.03 -8.96 2.69
C TYR A 120 13.57 -9.36 2.46
N GLY A 121 13.24 -10.67 2.53
CA GLY A 121 11.87 -11.17 2.58
C GLY A 121 11.30 -10.93 3.98
N ARG A 122 10.41 -9.96 4.15
CA ARG A 122 9.90 -9.51 5.45
C ARG A 122 8.40 -9.61 5.60
N LEU A 123 7.63 -9.61 4.52
CA LEU A 123 6.19 -9.51 4.57
C LEU A 123 5.52 -10.78 4.06
N VAL A 124 4.45 -11.17 4.74
CA VAL A 124 3.55 -12.25 4.32
C VAL A 124 2.15 -11.67 4.22
N TRP A 125 1.68 -11.51 2.99
CA TRP A 125 0.28 -11.14 2.75
C TRP A 125 -0.56 -12.41 2.65
N PHE A 126 -1.62 -12.48 3.43
CA PHE A 126 -2.68 -13.44 3.19
C PHE A 126 -3.33 -13.19 1.81
N PRO A 127 -4.13 -14.11 1.27
CA PRO A 127 -4.62 -14.05 -0.10
C PRO A 127 -5.17 -12.68 -0.47
N THR A 128 -4.91 -12.28 -1.71
CA THR A 128 -5.42 -11.03 -2.30
C THR A 128 -6.44 -11.35 -3.40
N PHE A 129 -6.06 -11.40 -4.66
CA PHE A 129 -7.01 -11.67 -5.76
C PHE A 129 -7.71 -13.04 -5.64
N ASP A 130 -7.04 -14.01 -5.04
CA ASP A 130 -7.61 -15.35 -4.83
C ASP A 130 -8.29 -15.49 -3.46
N ALA A 131 -8.37 -14.43 -2.63
CA ALA A 131 -9.09 -14.50 -1.36
C ALA A 131 -10.57 -14.81 -1.55
N ASP A 132 -11.14 -15.68 -0.72
CA ASP A 132 -12.55 -16.03 -0.75
C ASP A 132 -13.47 -14.79 -0.69
N ASN A 133 -13.10 -13.81 0.12
CA ASN A 133 -13.79 -12.52 0.15
C ASN A 133 -13.67 -11.73 -1.18
N HIS A 134 -12.50 -11.73 -1.81
CA HIS A 134 -12.29 -10.98 -3.05
C HIS A 134 -13.07 -11.56 -4.22
N VAL A 135 -13.00 -12.88 -4.42
CA VAL A 135 -13.64 -13.54 -5.57
C VAL A 135 -15.17 -13.43 -5.52
N LYS A 136 -15.77 -13.29 -4.35
CA LYS A 136 -17.22 -13.08 -4.15
C LYS A 136 -17.74 -11.77 -4.75
N HIS A 137 -16.86 -10.80 -5.04
CA HIS A 137 -17.24 -9.57 -5.74
C HIS A 137 -17.44 -9.77 -7.25
N PHE A 138 -17.09 -10.94 -7.79
CA PHE A 138 -17.16 -11.22 -9.21
C PHE A 138 -18.09 -12.39 -9.49
N LYS A 139 -18.96 -12.21 -10.48
CA LYS A 139 -19.85 -13.28 -10.94
C LYS A 139 -19.05 -14.41 -11.57
N ASP A 140 -19.44 -15.65 -11.32
CA ASP A 140 -18.85 -16.86 -11.88
C ASP A 140 -17.33 -17.03 -11.58
N ALA A 141 -16.83 -16.37 -10.51
CA ALA A 141 -15.47 -16.57 -10.06
C ALA A 141 -15.23 -17.97 -9.48
N PRO A 142 -14.03 -18.53 -9.57
CA PRO A 142 -13.69 -19.80 -8.93
C PRO A 142 -13.79 -19.68 -7.40
N GLU A 143 -13.81 -20.83 -6.71
CA GLU A 143 -13.73 -20.85 -5.25
C GLU A 143 -12.44 -20.19 -4.76
N GLY A 144 -12.58 -19.25 -3.82
CA GLY A 144 -11.46 -18.49 -3.28
C GLY A 144 -10.71 -19.24 -2.17
N VAL A 145 -9.52 -18.75 -1.88
CA VAL A 145 -8.68 -19.25 -0.78
C VAL A 145 -9.21 -18.70 0.54
N LYS A 146 -9.71 -19.59 1.39
CA LYS A 146 -10.27 -19.27 2.71
C LYS A 146 -9.15 -19.15 3.75
N VAL A 147 -9.31 -18.20 4.66
CA VAL A 147 -8.39 -18.01 5.81
C VAL A 147 -9.03 -18.41 7.14
N VAL A 148 -10.36 -18.45 7.18
CA VAL A 148 -11.15 -18.89 8.36
C VAL A 148 -12.09 -20.04 8.01
N GLY A 149 -12.39 -20.86 9.01
CA GLY A 149 -13.38 -21.93 8.90
C GLY A 149 -14.81 -21.41 9.10
N ALA A 150 -15.78 -22.33 9.04
CA ALA A 150 -17.18 -22.02 9.29
C ALA A 150 -17.47 -21.56 10.74
N ASP A 151 -16.56 -21.87 11.66
CA ASP A 151 -16.58 -21.42 13.05
C ASP A 151 -15.99 -20.00 13.25
N GLY A 152 -15.57 -19.33 12.16
CA GLY A 152 -14.96 -18.02 12.17
C GLY A 152 -13.50 -18.00 12.67
N LYS A 153 -12.88 -19.16 12.93
CA LYS A 153 -11.50 -19.24 13.42
C LYS A 153 -10.52 -19.48 12.28
N ALA A 154 -9.29 -19.01 12.47
CA ALA A 154 -8.19 -19.23 11.52
C ALA A 154 -7.98 -20.72 11.26
N LEU A 155 -7.88 -21.09 9.97
CA LEU A 155 -7.67 -22.47 9.52
C LEU A 155 -6.32 -23.02 10.04
N PRO A 156 -6.18 -24.37 10.16
CA PRO A 156 -4.91 -24.98 10.59
C PRO A 156 -3.70 -24.52 9.77
N ALA A 157 -3.79 -24.47 8.44
CA ALA A 157 -2.72 -24.01 7.57
C ALA A 157 -2.33 -22.53 7.83
N VAL A 158 -3.33 -21.68 8.13
CA VAL A 158 -3.10 -20.27 8.53
C VAL A 158 -2.27 -20.23 9.82
N ARG A 159 -2.62 -21.04 10.82
CA ARG A 159 -1.87 -21.10 12.09
C ARG A 159 -0.43 -21.53 11.89
N GLU A 160 -0.17 -22.49 10.99
CA GLU A 160 1.20 -22.90 10.65
C GLU A 160 2.00 -21.74 9.99
N VAL A 161 1.39 -21.01 9.06
CA VAL A 161 2.01 -19.79 8.50
C VAL A 161 2.33 -18.78 9.61
N LEU A 162 1.38 -18.53 10.51
CA LEU A 162 1.56 -17.56 11.60
C LEU A 162 2.67 -17.98 12.59
N LYS A 163 2.84 -19.27 12.87
CA LYS A 163 3.98 -19.77 13.65
C LYS A 163 5.32 -19.43 12.99
N VAL A 164 5.43 -19.62 11.67
CA VAL A 164 6.63 -19.21 10.93
C VAL A 164 6.84 -17.71 11.03
N CYS A 165 5.78 -16.92 10.85
CA CYS A 165 5.85 -15.45 10.96
C CYS A 165 6.33 -15.01 12.34
N ALA A 166 5.81 -15.58 13.41
CA ALA A 166 6.22 -15.26 14.79
C ALA A 166 7.69 -15.61 15.04
N GLN A 167 8.11 -16.83 14.68
CA GLN A 167 9.48 -17.30 14.86
C GLN A 167 10.51 -16.44 14.11
N GLN A 168 10.15 -15.98 12.91
CA GLN A 168 11.03 -15.23 12.04
C GLN A 168 10.80 -13.71 12.07
N LYS A 169 9.92 -13.24 12.97
CA LYS A 169 9.56 -11.84 13.13
C LYS A 169 9.12 -11.20 11.80
N LEU A 170 8.37 -11.97 10.98
CA LEU A 170 7.81 -11.47 9.73
C LEU A 170 6.58 -10.61 9.99
N ILE A 171 6.32 -9.71 9.07
CA ILE A 171 5.15 -8.84 9.10
C ILE A 171 3.98 -9.59 8.48
N VAL A 172 2.90 -9.73 9.23
CA VAL A 172 1.65 -10.36 8.79
C VAL A 172 0.73 -9.30 8.20
N CYS A 173 0.35 -9.45 6.94
CA CYS A 173 -0.58 -8.55 6.26
C CYS A 173 -1.86 -9.32 5.89
N THR A 174 -3.06 -8.76 6.19
CA THR A 174 -4.33 -9.47 6.07
C THR A 174 -4.80 -9.73 4.64
N GLY A 175 -4.17 -9.11 3.63
CA GLY A 175 -4.59 -9.25 2.24
C GLY A 175 -6.00 -8.70 1.99
N HIS A 176 -6.79 -9.41 1.18
CA HIS A 176 -8.18 -9.05 0.88
C HIS A 176 -9.20 -9.77 1.77
N ALA A 177 -8.82 -10.14 2.99
CA ALA A 177 -9.75 -10.69 3.95
C ALA A 177 -10.86 -9.69 4.29
N SER A 178 -12.10 -10.17 4.44
CA SER A 178 -13.20 -9.35 4.94
C SER A 178 -12.92 -8.87 6.38
N PRO A 179 -13.60 -7.84 6.88
CA PRO A 179 -13.34 -7.33 8.23
C PRO A 179 -13.43 -8.40 9.34
N PRO A 180 -14.42 -9.31 9.35
CA PRO A 180 -14.44 -10.40 10.35
C PRO A 180 -13.25 -11.35 10.20
N GLU A 181 -12.89 -11.73 8.96
CA GLU A 181 -11.73 -12.59 8.68
C GLU A 181 -10.41 -11.91 9.09
N ALA A 182 -10.25 -10.61 8.79
CA ALA A 182 -9.08 -9.84 9.18
C ALA A 182 -8.93 -9.77 10.71
N LEU A 183 -10.03 -9.57 11.45
CA LEU A 183 -10.01 -9.59 12.92
C LEU A 183 -9.63 -10.98 13.46
N ALA A 184 -10.15 -12.05 12.87
CA ALA A 184 -9.79 -13.43 13.25
C ALA A 184 -8.31 -13.74 12.91
N LEU A 185 -7.80 -13.24 11.80
CA LEU A 185 -6.36 -13.33 11.46
C LEU A 185 -5.48 -12.59 12.47
N ILE A 186 -5.88 -11.38 12.88
CA ILE A 186 -5.16 -10.59 13.88
C ILE A 186 -5.12 -11.32 15.21
N GLU A 187 -6.26 -11.87 15.67
CA GLU A 187 -6.35 -12.66 16.90
C GLU A 187 -5.40 -13.86 16.83
N ALA A 188 -5.51 -14.68 15.77
CA ALA A 188 -4.66 -15.84 15.58
C ALA A 188 -3.17 -15.49 15.46
N ALA A 189 -2.82 -14.34 14.84
CA ALA A 189 -1.47 -13.87 14.75
C ALA A 189 -0.92 -13.47 16.13
N ARG A 190 -1.71 -12.77 16.95
CA ARG A 190 -1.37 -12.44 18.34
C ARG A 190 -1.16 -13.69 19.20
N ASP A 191 -2.07 -14.66 19.08
CA ASP A 191 -1.96 -15.93 19.79
C ASP A 191 -0.70 -16.73 19.40
N ALA A 192 -0.28 -16.62 18.13
CA ALA A 192 0.97 -17.23 17.66
C ALA A 192 2.24 -16.46 18.10
N GLY A 193 2.09 -15.25 18.67
CA GLY A 193 3.20 -14.40 19.09
C GLY A 193 3.69 -13.40 18.02
N CYS A 194 2.92 -13.16 16.94
CA CYS A 194 3.21 -12.11 15.98
C CYS A 194 2.93 -10.74 16.60
N ASP A 195 3.89 -9.83 16.52
CA ASP A 195 3.79 -8.46 17.02
C ASP A 195 3.71 -7.41 15.91
N ARG A 196 3.92 -7.81 14.64
CA ARG A 196 3.93 -6.97 13.45
C ARG A 196 2.79 -7.36 12.51
N ILE A 197 1.67 -6.66 12.64
CA ILE A 197 0.45 -6.99 11.90
C ILE A 197 -0.06 -5.75 11.20
N VAL A 198 -0.43 -5.90 9.92
CA VAL A 198 -0.97 -4.83 9.07
C VAL A 198 -2.30 -5.29 8.46
N VAL A 199 -3.34 -4.50 8.63
CA VAL A 199 -4.55 -4.63 7.84
C VAL A 199 -4.27 -3.95 6.50
N THR A 200 -4.18 -4.77 5.45
CA THR A 200 -3.89 -4.31 4.09
C THR A 200 -5.03 -3.42 3.60
N HIS A 201 -4.69 -2.22 3.08
CA HIS A 201 -5.63 -1.22 2.53
C HIS A 201 -7.03 -1.27 3.17
N ALA A 202 -7.10 -1.03 4.48
CA ALA A 202 -8.29 -1.21 5.33
C ALA A 202 -9.55 -0.49 4.83
N GLU A 203 -9.38 0.57 4.03
CA GLU A 203 -10.43 1.45 3.51
C GLU A 203 -10.98 1.00 2.15
N PHE A 204 -10.25 0.15 1.39
CA PHE A 204 -10.70 -0.28 0.07
C PHE A 204 -11.97 -1.14 0.17
N GLU A 205 -12.86 -0.99 -0.78
CA GLU A 205 -14.16 -1.67 -0.79
C GLU A 205 -14.05 -3.18 -0.61
N VAL A 206 -12.99 -3.79 -1.11
CA VAL A 206 -12.73 -5.24 -0.94
C VAL A 206 -12.52 -5.63 0.52
N VAL A 207 -12.03 -4.72 1.37
CA VAL A 207 -11.88 -4.92 2.83
C VAL A 207 -12.94 -4.14 3.58
N ASN A 208 -13.05 -2.84 3.35
CA ASN A 208 -14.10 -1.94 3.82
C ASN A 208 -14.38 -2.02 5.33
N MET A 209 -13.34 -1.87 6.14
CA MET A 209 -13.51 -1.83 7.60
C MET A 209 -14.30 -0.60 8.04
N SER A 210 -15.28 -0.79 8.92
CA SER A 210 -15.88 0.32 9.66
C SER A 210 -14.89 0.91 10.67
N VAL A 211 -15.17 2.13 11.12
CA VAL A 211 -14.35 2.81 12.15
C VAL A 211 -14.25 1.97 13.43
N GLU A 212 -15.33 1.30 13.84
CA GLU A 212 -15.37 0.42 15.01
C GLU A 212 -14.46 -0.80 14.81
N GLN A 213 -14.46 -1.38 13.62
CA GLN A 213 -13.59 -2.50 13.26
C GLN A 213 -12.12 -2.06 13.18
N MET A 214 -11.84 -0.86 12.63
CA MET A 214 -10.51 -0.26 12.64
C MET A 214 -9.98 -0.05 14.07
N LYS A 215 -10.81 0.51 14.96
CA LYS A 215 -10.48 0.66 16.39
C LYS A 215 -10.23 -0.69 17.06
N LYS A 216 -11.04 -1.69 16.75
CA LYS A 216 -10.85 -3.04 17.27
C LYS A 216 -9.53 -3.65 16.79
N ALA A 217 -9.21 -3.58 15.50
CA ALA A 217 -7.93 -4.04 14.95
C ALA A 217 -6.74 -3.31 15.59
N ALA A 218 -6.82 -1.98 15.73
CA ALA A 218 -5.83 -1.15 16.38
C ALA A 218 -5.62 -1.53 17.86
N SER A 219 -6.69 -1.78 18.61
CA SER A 219 -6.63 -2.21 20.02
C SER A 219 -5.97 -3.59 20.19
N MET A 220 -6.01 -4.43 19.16
CA MET A 220 -5.32 -5.72 19.09
C MET A 220 -3.85 -5.59 18.63
N GLY A 221 -3.36 -4.37 18.38
CA GLY A 221 -1.98 -4.07 18.02
C GLY A 221 -1.70 -4.04 16.51
N ALA A 222 -2.69 -4.26 15.66
CA ALA A 222 -2.52 -4.15 14.22
C ALA A 222 -2.39 -2.69 13.76
N LYS A 223 -1.68 -2.46 12.66
CA LYS A 223 -1.64 -1.18 11.94
C LYS A 223 -2.56 -1.24 10.74
N LEU A 224 -3.13 -0.11 10.37
CA LEU A 224 -4.07 0.04 9.28
C LEU A 224 -3.35 0.72 8.10
N GLU A 225 -3.42 0.14 6.93
CA GLU A 225 -2.75 0.68 5.75
C GLU A 225 -3.68 1.61 4.97
N ILE A 226 -3.23 2.85 4.71
CA ILE A 226 -3.84 3.80 3.80
C ILE A 226 -3.02 3.83 2.51
N CYS A 227 -3.67 3.64 1.35
CA CYS A 227 -3.01 3.55 0.05
C CYS A 227 -3.35 4.70 -0.88
N ALA A 228 -2.34 5.20 -1.61
CA ALA A 228 -2.49 6.26 -2.61
C ALA A 228 -3.40 5.88 -3.78
N MET A 229 -3.58 4.58 -4.05
CA MET A 229 -4.47 4.09 -5.10
C MET A 229 -5.95 4.35 -4.78
N GLY A 230 -6.35 4.43 -3.50
CA GLY A 230 -7.74 4.63 -3.11
C GLY A 230 -8.45 5.81 -3.80
N PRO A 231 -7.87 7.02 -3.78
CA PRO A 231 -8.43 8.18 -4.48
C PRO A 231 -8.46 8.07 -6.01
N LEU A 232 -7.71 7.15 -6.60
CA LEU A 232 -7.65 6.93 -8.05
C LEU A 232 -8.66 5.90 -8.55
N MET A 233 -9.34 5.18 -7.66
CA MET A 233 -10.41 4.23 -7.99
C MET A 233 -11.74 4.96 -8.21
N GLY A 234 -12.76 4.21 -8.62
CA GLY A 234 -14.11 4.71 -8.84
C GLY A 234 -14.47 4.92 -10.30
N PRO A 235 -15.69 5.36 -10.60
CA PRO A 235 -16.25 5.38 -11.95
C PRO A 235 -15.43 6.18 -12.98
N SER A 236 -14.65 7.16 -12.55
CA SER A 236 -13.80 7.99 -13.40
C SER A 236 -12.38 7.44 -13.59
N ALA A 237 -12.05 6.30 -13.00
CA ALA A 237 -10.73 5.69 -13.15
C ALA A 237 -10.44 5.31 -14.59
N HIS A 238 -9.18 5.43 -15.04
CA HIS A 238 -8.81 5.14 -16.41
C HIS A 238 -8.78 3.63 -16.70
N LEU A 239 -8.41 2.79 -15.72
CA LEU A 239 -8.42 1.33 -15.89
C LEU A 239 -9.80 0.74 -15.58
N PRO A 240 -10.33 -0.15 -16.46
CA PRO A 240 -11.67 -0.73 -16.29
C PRO A 240 -11.87 -1.41 -14.92
N TRP A 241 -10.91 -2.19 -14.44
CA TRP A 241 -11.02 -2.88 -13.17
C TRP A 241 -11.05 -1.92 -11.96
N MET A 242 -10.40 -0.75 -12.04
CA MET A 242 -10.45 0.27 -10.99
C MET A 242 -11.83 0.94 -10.91
N ARG A 243 -12.60 0.93 -11.99
CA ARG A 243 -13.98 1.46 -12.02
C ARG A 243 -14.97 0.58 -11.29
N HIS A 244 -14.64 -0.68 -11.08
CA HIS A 244 -15.46 -1.63 -10.33
C HIS A 244 -15.52 -1.29 -8.84
N TRP A 245 -14.47 -0.68 -8.31
CA TRP A 245 -14.30 -0.40 -6.89
C TRP A 245 -14.70 1.03 -6.54
N ARG A 246 -15.19 1.23 -5.32
CA ARG A 246 -15.48 2.55 -4.76
C ARG A 246 -14.20 3.39 -4.65
N GLN A 247 -14.31 4.69 -4.93
CA GLN A 247 -13.26 5.66 -4.60
C GLN A 247 -13.20 5.88 -3.09
N VAL A 248 -12.00 5.87 -2.53
CA VAL A 248 -11.72 6.33 -1.15
C VAL A 248 -11.20 7.76 -1.22
N THR A 249 -11.88 8.69 -0.58
CA THR A 249 -11.49 10.11 -0.63
C THR A 249 -10.44 10.45 0.41
N TYR A 250 -9.60 11.47 0.16
CA TYR A 250 -8.66 11.99 1.18
C TYR A 250 -9.39 12.47 2.44
N LYS A 251 -10.62 12.98 2.31
CA LYS A 251 -11.45 13.39 3.44
C LYS A 251 -11.78 12.20 4.33
N GLU A 252 -12.23 11.10 3.74
CA GLU A 252 -12.54 9.84 4.44
C GLU A 252 -11.31 9.33 5.20
N SER A 253 -10.17 9.17 4.52
CA SER A 253 -8.93 8.72 5.14
C SER A 253 -8.48 9.64 6.29
N ALA A 254 -8.59 10.97 6.11
CA ALA A 254 -8.26 11.92 7.16
C ALA A 254 -9.23 11.84 8.37
N GLU A 255 -10.50 11.55 8.14
CA GLU A 255 -11.49 11.30 9.21
C GLU A 255 -11.17 10.02 9.98
N HIS A 256 -10.77 8.95 9.28
CA HIS A 256 -10.30 7.72 9.92
C HIS A 256 -9.07 7.96 10.79
N VAL A 257 -8.06 8.68 10.25
CA VAL A 257 -6.85 9.03 11.02
C VAL A 257 -7.19 9.83 12.29
N ARG A 258 -8.08 10.81 12.20
CA ARG A 258 -8.51 11.59 13.37
C ARG A 258 -9.27 10.78 14.41
N THR A 259 -10.08 9.83 13.93
CA THR A 259 -11.01 9.08 14.80
C THR A 259 -10.37 7.87 15.45
N VAL A 260 -9.39 7.24 14.77
CA VAL A 260 -8.70 6.03 15.26
C VAL A 260 -7.36 6.37 15.92
N GLY A 261 -6.67 7.42 15.44
CA GLY A 261 -5.36 7.85 15.89
C GLY A 261 -4.26 7.55 14.85
N ALA A 262 -3.45 8.57 14.53
CA ALA A 262 -2.42 8.47 13.49
C ALA A 262 -1.37 7.38 13.79
N GLU A 263 -1.09 7.09 15.05
CA GLU A 263 -0.17 6.04 15.51
C GLU A 263 -0.60 4.62 15.10
N HIS A 264 -1.84 4.44 14.72
CA HIS A 264 -2.41 3.17 14.28
C HIS A 264 -2.35 2.97 12.77
N PHE A 265 -1.88 3.97 12.02
CA PHE A 265 -1.81 3.88 10.55
C PHE A 265 -0.38 3.79 10.03
N ILE A 266 -0.27 3.23 8.81
CA ILE A 266 0.87 3.38 7.91
C ILE A 266 0.39 3.90 6.57
N LEU A 267 1.29 4.56 5.83
CA LEU A 267 1.03 5.06 4.49
C LEU A 267 1.77 4.22 3.46
N SER A 268 1.11 3.93 2.34
CA SER A 268 1.63 3.16 1.22
C SER A 268 1.09 3.70 -0.10
N THR A 269 1.56 3.18 -1.21
CA THR A 269 1.01 3.58 -2.51
C THR A 269 0.03 2.57 -3.10
N ASP A 270 0.34 1.30 -3.09
CA ASP A 270 -0.32 0.25 -3.88
C ASP A 270 -0.34 0.59 -5.39
N LEU A 271 0.66 1.38 -5.83
CA LEU A 271 0.79 1.85 -7.20
C LEU A 271 1.81 1.03 -8.01
N GLY A 272 1.78 1.22 -9.31
CA GLY A 272 2.59 0.56 -10.33
C GLY A 272 1.79 0.13 -11.55
N GLN A 273 0.49 0.35 -11.58
CA GLN A 273 -0.38 0.04 -12.70
C GLN A 273 -0.13 1.06 -13.83
N THR A 274 -0.12 0.58 -15.08
CA THR A 274 0.05 1.44 -16.26
C THR A 274 -0.99 2.55 -16.28
N GLY A 275 -0.55 3.80 -16.46
CA GLY A 275 -1.40 4.98 -16.53
C GLY A 275 -1.72 5.64 -15.18
N ASN A 276 -1.40 5.01 -14.06
CA ASN A 276 -1.38 5.67 -12.75
C ASN A 276 -0.11 6.53 -12.61
N PRO A 277 -0.09 7.50 -11.68
CA PRO A 277 1.14 8.19 -11.29
C PRO A 277 2.25 7.20 -10.92
N SER A 278 3.51 7.59 -11.10
CA SER A 278 4.62 6.82 -10.52
C SER A 278 4.41 6.68 -9.02
N GLN A 279 4.91 5.60 -8.43
CA GLN A 279 4.67 5.32 -7.01
C GLN A 279 5.08 6.50 -6.11
N PRO A 280 6.29 7.13 -6.20
CA PRO A 280 6.61 8.25 -5.33
C PRO A 280 5.82 9.52 -5.65
N ASP A 281 5.33 9.72 -6.88
CA ASP A 281 4.45 10.84 -7.20
C ASP A 281 3.06 10.64 -6.61
N GLY A 282 2.51 9.43 -6.72
CA GLY A 282 1.26 9.07 -6.05
C GLY A 282 1.36 9.16 -4.52
N TYR A 283 2.52 8.81 -3.95
CA TYR A 283 2.77 8.99 -2.52
C TYR A 283 2.74 10.48 -2.14
N ALA A 284 3.40 11.32 -2.92
CA ALA A 284 3.36 12.78 -2.72
C ALA A 284 1.93 13.33 -2.85
N MET A 285 1.12 12.81 -3.79
CA MET A 285 -0.30 13.16 -3.93
C MET A 285 -1.11 12.76 -2.70
N LEU A 286 -0.92 11.54 -2.17
CA LEU A 286 -1.57 11.09 -0.93
C LEU A 286 -1.25 12.04 0.23
N ILE A 287 0.03 12.35 0.42
CA ILE A 287 0.50 13.26 1.48
C ILE A 287 -0.15 14.64 1.33
N ALA A 288 -0.12 15.21 0.14
CA ALA A 288 -0.73 16.52 -0.14
C ALA A 288 -2.26 16.50 0.10
N GLY A 289 -2.92 15.43 -0.34
CA GLY A 289 -4.35 15.22 -0.13
C GLY A 289 -4.73 15.15 1.36
N LEU A 290 -4.02 14.34 2.14
CA LEU A 290 -4.24 14.22 3.59
C LEU A 290 -3.94 15.55 4.32
N MET A 291 -2.84 16.24 3.97
CA MET A 291 -2.52 17.54 4.54
C MET A 291 -3.56 18.60 4.18
N GLY A 292 -4.09 18.57 2.95
CA GLY A 292 -5.21 19.41 2.52
C GLY A 292 -6.51 19.18 3.32
N GLN A 293 -6.63 18.03 3.98
CA GLN A 293 -7.72 17.70 4.92
C GLN A 293 -7.33 17.91 6.40
N GLY A 294 -6.21 18.57 6.66
CA GLY A 294 -5.80 18.96 8.02
C GLY A 294 -4.94 17.93 8.76
N ILE A 295 -4.48 16.85 8.11
CA ILE A 295 -3.46 15.97 8.70
C ILE A 295 -2.13 16.72 8.72
N THR A 296 -1.48 16.75 9.88
CA THR A 296 -0.23 17.50 10.06
C THR A 296 0.98 16.77 9.47
N ARG A 297 2.06 17.50 9.18
CA ARG A 297 3.32 16.90 8.75
C ARG A 297 3.89 15.91 9.77
N ASP A 298 3.72 16.16 11.05
CA ASP A 298 4.18 15.25 12.11
C ASP A 298 3.36 13.94 12.10
N GLN A 299 2.05 14.01 11.86
CA GLN A 299 1.23 12.80 11.67
C GLN A 299 1.63 12.03 10.40
N ILE A 300 1.92 12.70 9.30
CA ILE A 300 2.46 12.05 8.09
C ILE A 300 3.78 11.34 8.41
N LYS A 301 4.70 12.00 9.12
CA LYS A 301 5.98 11.43 9.52
C LYS A 301 5.78 10.25 10.47
N LEU A 302 4.88 10.37 11.43
CA LEU A 302 4.53 9.27 12.34
C LEU A 302 4.06 8.03 11.55
N MET A 303 3.10 8.19 10.63
CA MET A 303 2.54 7.10 9.83
C MET A 303 3.55 6.54 8.82
N GLY A 304 4.14 7.41 7.99
CA GLY A 304 4.94 7.01 6.83
C GLY A 304 6.40 6.68 7.15
N ARG A 305 6.89 7.03 8.34
CA ARG A 305 8.29 6.77 8.75
C ARG A 305 8.39 6.00 10.05
N GLU A 306 7.86 6.55 11.14
CA GLU A 306 8.13 6.00 12.48
C GLU A 306 7.40 4.68 12.71
N THR A 307 6.08 4.65 12.46
CA THR A 307 5.26 3.44 12.58
C THR A 307 5.68 2.41 11.53
N ALA A 308 5.83 2.81 10.27
CA ALA A 308 6.30 1.96 9.20
C ALA A 308 7.72 1.42 9.46
N GLY A 309 8.63 2.26 9.97
CA GLY A 309 10.00 1.88 10.31
C GLY A 309 10.07 0.86 11.44
N LYS A 310 9.26 1.03 12.50
CA LYS A 310 9.16 0.05 13.60
C LYS A 310 8.69 -1.31 13.12
N LEU A 311 7.75 -1.35 12.19
CA LEU A 311 7.28 -2.61 11.59
C LEU A 311 8.38 -3.28 10.76
N LEU A 312 9.05 -2.52 9.89
CA LEU A 312 9.93 -3.06 8.84
C LEU A 312 11.33 -3.36 9.33
N MET A 313 11.88 -2.53 10.20
CA MET A 313 13.29 -2.54 10.60
C MET A 313 13.51 -2.73 12.12
N GLY A 314 12.43 -2.70 12.91
CA GLY A 314 12.46 -2.89 14.37
C GLY A 314 12.68 -4.31 14.84
#